data_630ac855839fdd6f5fcfb967ab8dc8e4
#
_entry.id   630ac855839fdd6f5fcfb967ab8dc8e4
#
_cell.length_a   1.000
_cell.length_b   1.000
_cell.length_c   1.000
_cell.angle_alpha   90.00
_cell.angle_beta   90.00
_cell.angle_gamma   90.00
#
_symmetry.space_group_name_H-M   'P 1'
#
loop_
_entity.id
_entity.type
_entity.pdbx_description
1 polymer ?
#
loop_
_entity_poly.entity_id
_entity_poly.type
_entity_poly.pdbx_seq_one_letter_code
_entity_poly.pdbx_strand_id
1 'polypeptide(L)'
;MLRICLMKILKDPRFQFFSILLLFLVINLLQSGLTYLFEDEAYYYVWSKNLDFGYFDHPPMVALWAAIGSNFVEGELGLRLLSTISFSFMLWIIWLMIDAKEKWQHVGLFFLLVVSLTFWQVFGFIITPDTPLLLFTALFLLAYKRFLDRENTINILFLGLTMAGMLYSKYHGILVIGFVVISHLKLLQNPRFWMAGLFGLILFLPHLYWQYENGFPSFEYHLKERGKKPYSILNNLTHLINMIAVVGITFPVIYKAFFKQKIKTVFQRSLKFIVYGFFVFFLISSFKSEPQAQWVIVILIPILLVVFPFFINHAKARRWLFILGSIQLGIIMIIRVFFAFPSLSPIELEPHVSQQWIPDLKKNTEGKPVVFVNSYRNASLYNFYTGIETHSYSILKGRKSQYNLNKFEDNIQGKDIYSATQYVKNQPKLAKRYSSYIYGKKIDNYQTFEKVQCFIDSEELSFSSGLNEFEFTLINTYNKNITFDHVRLYGVFQGYKNKIIAKVPLKIEGLVRINPNEQKIINATFEMPLLSEYETINFRVALEFYNLMEGFQGNKVPVIMMNQSTNE
;
A
#
# COMPACT_ATOMS: atom_id res chain seq x y z
N MET A 1 41.41 4.25 37.95
CA MET A 1 41.07 5.39 37.10
C MET A 1 40.09 5.00 35.96
N LEU A 2 40.40 4.00 35.15
CA LEU A 2 39.54 3.54 34.02
C LEU A 2 38.13 3.13 34.47
N ARG A 3 37.96 2.38 35.55
CA ARG A 3 36.66 1.91 36.09
C ARG A 3 35.76 3.06 36.56
N ILE A 4 36.35 4.13 37.14
CA ILE A 4 35.60 5.34 37.56
C ILE A 4 35.19 6.17 36.36
N CYS A 5 36.05 6.27 35.35
CA CYS A 5 35.74 6.96 34.08
C CYS A 5 34.62 6.24 33.34
N LEU A 6 34.67 4.91 33.22
CA LEU A 6 33.65 4.07 32.61
C LEU A 6 32.28 4.19 33.33
N MET A 7 32.27 4.19 34.66
CA MET A 7 31.05 4.37 35.45
C MET A 7 30.42 5.78 35.26
N LYS A 8 31.25 6.82 35.09
CA LYS A 8 30.74 8.18 34.78
C LYS A 8 30.12 8.24 33.39
N ILE A 9 30.75 7.64 32.40
CA ILE A 9 30.21 7.56 31.01
C ILE A 9 28.88 6.81 30.99
N LEU A 10 28.77 5.67 31.62
CA LEU A 10 27.56 4.85 31.70
C LEU A 10 26.39 5.59 32.40
N LYS A 11 26.70 6.52 33.30
CA LYS A 11 25.71 7.35 34.00
C LYS A 11 25.31 8.63 33.21
N ASP A 12 26.04 8.98 32.15
CA ASP A 12 25.67 10.13 31.32
C ASP A 12 24.35 9.84 30.59
N PRO A 13 23.29 10.65 30.78
CA PRO A 13 22.00 10.44 30.12
C PRO A 13 22.07 10.55 28.60
N ARG A 14 23.01 11.29 28.04
CA ARG A 14 23.22 11.37 26.59
C ARG A 14 23.78 10.06 26.06
N PHE A 15 24.79 9.51 26.76
CA PHE A 15 25.34 8.21 26.43
C PHE A 15 24.26 7.12 26.52
N GLN A 16 23.44 7.13 27.57
CA GLN A 16 22.32 6.18 27.73
C GLN A 16 21.32 6.29 26.56
N PHE A 17 20.95 7.51 26.16
CA PHE A 17 20.02 7.72 25.06
C PHE A 17 20.54 7.11 23.75
N PHE A 18 21.76 7.46 23.35
CA PHE A 18 22.34 6.94 22.10
C PHE A 18 22.65 5.45 22.15
N SER A 19 23.02 4.92 23.30
CA SER A 19 23.24 3.46 23.48
C SER A 19 21.94 2.68 23.32
N ILE A 20 20.83 3.15 23.90
CA ILE A 20 19.51 2.49 23.73
C ILE A 20 19.03 2.67 22.31
N LEU A 21 19.21 3.83 21.68
CA LEU A 21 18.86 4.07 20.29
C LEU A 21 19.62 3.14 19.35
N LEU A 22 20.92 2.96 19.57
CA LEU A 22 21.75 2.01 18.83
C LEU A 22 21.27 0.57 19.05
N LEU A 23 20.93 0.19 20.28
CA LEU A 23 20.37 -1.13 20.57
C LEU A 23 19.07 -1.37 19.80
N PHE A 24 18.17 -0.39 19.74
CA PHE A 24 16.95 -0.46 18.92
C PHE A 24 17.27 -0.65 17.43
N LEU A 25 18.26 0.10 16.92
CA LEU A 25 18.70 -0.04 15.52
C LEU A 25 19.22 -1.45 15.26
N VAL A 26 20.11 -1.96 16.12
CA VAL A 26 20.70 -3.31 15.96
C VAL A 26 19.62 -4.39 16.03
N ILE A 27 18.72 -4.34 17.01
CA ILE A 27 17.61 -5.30 17.12
C ILE A 27 16.73 -5.27 15.87
N ASN A 28 16.40 -4.08 15.35
CA ASN A 28 15.56 -3.94 14.15
C ASN A 28 16.30 -4.41 12.89
N LEU A 29 17.61 -4.17 12.75
CA LEU A 29 18.42 -4.68 11.64
C LEU A 29 18.47 -6.22 11.65
N LEU A 30 18.70 -6.83 12.82
CA LEU A 30 18.66 -8.28 12.97
C LEU A 30 17.29 -8.84 12.61
N GLN A 31 16.21 -8.22 13.11
CA GLN A 31 14.84 -8.61 12.79
C GLN A 31 14.55 -8.49 11.29
N SER A 32 15.02 -7.40 10.66
CA SER A 32 14.84 -7.16 9.21
C SER A 32 15.46 -8.27 8.36
N GLY A 33 16.61 -8.80 8.76
CA GLY A 33 17.29 -9.88 8.04
C GLY A 33 16.75 -11.27 8.36
N LEU A 34 16.20 -11.48 9.58
CA LEU A 34 15.72 -12.79 10.03
C LEU A 34 14.24 -13.05 9.72
N THR A 35 13.50 -12.05 9.29
CA THR A 35 12.07 -12.18 9.00
C THR A 35 11.85 -12.21 7.49
N TYR A 36 11.18 -13.23 6.99
CA TYR A 36 10.77 -13.30 5.58
C TYR A 36 9.87 -12.13 5.18
N LEU A 37 9.78 -11.83 3.88
CA LEU A 37 8.98 -10.69 3.40
C LEU A 37 7.49 -10.91 3.62
N PHE A 38 6.81 -9.84 4.01
CA PHE A 38 5.38 -9.71 3.80
C PHE A 38 5.08 -9.52 2.30
N GLU A 39 3.89 -9.93 1.88
CA GLU A 39 3.51 -9.93 0.45
C GLU A 39 3.64 -8.56 -0.22
N ASP A 40 3.25 -7.49 0.48
CA ASP A 40 3.34 -6.14 -0.07
C ASP A 40 4.81 -5.63 -0.15
N GLU A 41 5.72 -6.09 0.71
CA GLU A 41 7.14 -5.71 0.64
C GLU A 41 7.80 -6.22 -0.66
N ALA A 42 7.49 -7.46 -1.05
CA ALA A 42 7.96 -8.00 -2.32
C ALA A 42 7.41 -7.22 -3.53
N TYR A 43 6.21 -6.66 -3.42
CA TYR A 43 5.64 -5.80 -4.45
C TYR A 43 6.41 -4.48 -4.57
N TYR A 44 6.83 -3.87 -3.45
CA TYR A 44 7.70 -2.68 -3.48
C TYR A 44 9.11 -3.00 -3.98
N TYR A 45 9.63 -4.22 -3.79
CA TYR A 45 10.85 -4.67 -4.43
C TYR A 45 10.73 -4.67 -5.97
N VAL A 46 9.62 -5.15 -6.52
CA VAL A 46 9.39 -5.11 -7.97
C VAL A 46 9.37 -3.66 -8.48
N TRP A 47 8.78 -2.74 -7.73
CA TRP A 47 8.82 -1.31 -8.07
C TRP A 47 10.24 -0.75 -8.07
N SER A 48 11.06 -1.16 -7.11
CA SER A 48 12.44 -0.68 -6.97
C SER A 48 13.35 -1.05 -8.15
N LYS A 49 12.97 -2.05 -8.94
CA LYS A 49 13.71 -2.45 -10.15
C LYS A 49 13.49 -1.51 -11.34
N ASN A 50 12.41 -0.74 -11.32
CA ASN A 50 12.07 0.23 -12.36
C ASN A 50 11.56 1.50 -11.67
N LEU A 51 12.51 2.36 -11.26
CA LEU A 51 12.18 3.61 -10.57
C LEU A 51 11.44 4.57 -11.49
N ASP A 52 10.34 5.11 -10.97
CA ASP A 52 9.51 6.09 -11.64
C ASP A 52 8.99 7.12 -10.63
N PHE A 53 8.37 8.18 -11.10
CA PHE A 53 7.81 9.24 -10.25
C PHE A 53 6.47 8.88 -9.60
N GLY A 54 5.92 7.71 -9.89
CA GLY A 54 4.70 7.20 -9.28
C GLY A 54 4.49 5.72 -9.55
N TYR A 55 3.56 5.12 -8.82
CA TYR A 55 3.17 3.72 -8.98
C TYR A 55 1.65 3.60 -8.84
N PHE A 56 1.12 2.45 -9.22
CA PHE A 56 -0.33 2.21 -9.27
C PHE A 56 -1.05 2.57 -7.96
N ASP A 57 -0.51 2.14 -6.82
CA ASP A 57 -1.16 2.29 -5.51
C ASP A 57 -0.65 3.49 -4.70
N HIS A 58 0.62 3.90 -4.88
CA HIS A 58 1.31 4.82 -3.98
C HIS A 58 2.33 5.72 -4.70
N PRO A 59 2.69 6.86 -4.08
CA PRO A 59 3.84 7.66 -4.49
C PRO A 59 5.17 6.89 -4.35
N PRO A 60 6.28 7.38 -4.95
CA PRO A 60 7.47 6.59 -5.24
C PRO A 60 8.46 6.37 -4.07
N MET A 61 8.31 7.02 -2.91
CA MET A 61 9.34 7.02 -1.87
C MET A 61 9.70 5.62 -1.36
N VAL A 62 8.70 4.73 -1.25
CA VAL A 62 8.93 3.35 -0.80
C VAL A 62 9.79 2.57 -1.80
N ALA A 63 9.56 2.76 -3.11
CA ALA A 63 10.36 2.13 -4.16
C ALA A 63 11.80 2.67 -4.19
N LEU A 64 11.97 3.98 -4.01
CA LEU A 64 13.28 4.61 -3.92
C LEU A 64 14.07 4.07 -2.71
N TRP A 65 13.45 3.95 -1.55
CA TRP A 65 14.10 3.39 -0.36
C TRP A 65 14.47 1.92 -0.53
N ALA A 66 13.58 1.14 -1.12
CA ALA A 66 13.84 -0.25 -1.48
C ALA A 66 15.03 -0.37 -2.44
N ALA A 67 15.09 0.46 -3.48
CA ALA A 67 16.18 0.46 -4.45
C ALA A 67 17.52 0.81 -3.80
N ILE A 68 17.57 1.91 -3.04
CA ILE A 68 18.81 2.34 -2.36
C ILE A 68 19.29 1.24 -1.41
N GLY A 69 18.43 0.73 -0.53
CA GLY A 69 18.82 -0.28 0.44
C GLY A 69 19.31 -1.58 -0.20
N SER A 70 18.60 -2.06 -1.24
CA SER A 70 18.97 -3.28 -1.98
C SER A 70 20.26 -3.15 -2.78
N ASN A 71 20.74 -1.93 -3.07
CA ASN A 71 22.05 -1.71 -3.69
C ASN A 71 23.21 -1.86 -2.71
N PHE A 72 22.98 -1.73 -1.40
CA PHE A 72 24.02 -1.89 -0.39
C PHE A 72 24.07 -3.31 0.20
N VAL A 73 22.93 -3.96 0.33
CA VAL A 73 22.80 -5.29 0.94
C VAL A 73 21.74 -6.07 0.18
N GLU A 74 21.99 -7.34 -0.08
CA GLU A 74 21.01 -8.23 -0.73
C GLU A 74 19.97 -8.77 0.27
N GLY A 75 18.87 -9.30 -0.26
CA GLY A 75 17.83 -9.98 0.49
C GLY A 75 16.94 -9.04 1.30
N GLU A 76 16.30 -9.60 2.31
CA GLU A 76 15.30 -8.92 3.15
C GLU A 76 15.88 -7.71 3.89
N LEU A 77 17.10 -7.84 4.41
CA LEU A 77 17.77 -6.75 5.11
C LEU A 77 18.02 -5.55 4.18
N GLY A 78 18.49 -5.81 2.96
CA GLY A 78 18.75 -4.76 1.98
C GLY A 78 17.47 -4.00 1.63
N LEU A 79 16.40 -4.73 1.32
CA LEU A 79 15.11 -4.13 1.00
C LEU A 79 14.62 -3.20 2.13
N ARG A 80 14.84 -3.55 3.39
CA ARG A 80 14.34 -2.85 4.59
C ARG A 80 15.33 -1.85 5.19
N LEU A 81 16.57 -1.79 4.70
CA LEU A 81 17.68 -1.07 5.32
C LEU A 81 17.35 0.39 5.66
N LEU A 82 16.86 1.15 4.66
CA LEU A 82 16.55 2.56 4.88
C LEU A 82 15.37 2.76 5.84
N SER A 83 14.36 1.89 5.77
CA SER A 83 13.22 1.92 6.70
C SER A 83 13.68 1.73 8.14
N THR A 84 14.56 0.76 8.37
CA THR A 84 15.07 0.44 9.70
C THR A 84 15.95 1.55 10.28
N ILE A 85 16.84 2.11 9.46
CA ILE A 85 17.68 3.26 9.88
C ILE A 85 16.81 4.49 10.14
N SER A 86 15.85 4.77 9.25
CA SER A 86 14.98 5.94 9.37
C SER A 86 14.09 5.89 10.61
N PHE A 87 13.70 4.72 11.07
CA PHE A 87 12.94 4.57 12.30
C PHE A 87 13.75 5.06 13.52
N SER A 88 15.00 4.67 13.66
CA SER A 88 15.87 5.15 14.73
C SER A 88 16.13 6.66 14.60
N PHE A 89 16.33 7.16 13.39
CA PHE A 89 16.48 8.59 13.13
C PHE A 89 15.21 9.37 13.48
N MET A 90 14.04 8.85 13.18
CA MET A 90 12.74 9.42 13.59
C MET A 90 12.65 9.53 15.12
N LEU A 91 13.04 8.50 15.88
CA LEU A 91 13.02 8.55 17.34
C LEU A 91 13.93 9.65 17.89
N TRP A 92 15.09 9.85 17.28
CA TRP A 92 15.98 10.95 17.64
C TRP A 92 15.35 12.32 17.36
N ILE A 93 14.70 12.50 16.19
CA ILE A 93 13.97 13.75 15.85
C ILE A 93 12.83 14.00 16.84
N ILE A 94 12.07 12.98 17.21
CA ILE A 94 11.02 13.12 18.23
C ILE A 94 11.63 13.58 19.57
N TRP A 95 12.74 13.00 19.97
CA TRP A 95 13.45 13.40 21.19
C TRP A 95 13.87 14.88 21.14
N LEU A 96 14.33 15.38 19.99
CA LEU A 96 14.69 16.81 19.84
C LEU A 96 13.50 17.74 20.04
N MET A 97 12.30 17.32 19.66
CA MET A 97 11.08 18.14 19.77
C MET A 97 10.51 18.22 21.19
N ILE A 98 10.93 17.36 22.11
CA ILE A 98 10.43 17.34 23.49
C ILE A 98 10.97 18.54 24.28
N ASP A 99 10.06 19.43 24.73
CA ASP A 99 10.35 20.63 25.51
C ASP A 99 10.18 20.39 27.02
N ALA A 100 10.85 19.39 27.57
CA ALA A 100 10.89 19.16 29.01
C ALA A 100 12.31 19.43 29.54
N LYS A 101 12.45 20.35 30.48
CA LYS A 101 13.76 20.74 31.04
C LYS A 101 14.54 19.53 31.59
N GLU A 102 13.81 18.57 32.18
CA GLU A 102 14.40 17.38 32.82
C GLU A 102 14.40 16.14 31.92
N LYS A 103 14.16 16.30 30.59
CA LYS A 103 14.00 15.13 29.69
C LYS A 103 15.17 14.13 29.76
N TRP A 104 16.40 14.64 29.94
CA TRP A 104 17.59 13.80 30.03
C TRP A 104 17.60 12.89 31.27
N GLN A 105 16.90 13.23 32.34
CA GLN A 105 16.73 12.34 33.51
C GLN A 105 15.69 11.25 33.25
N HIS A 106 14.93 11.35 32.16
CA HIS A 106 13.81 10.48 31.83
C HIS A 106 13.99 9.71 30.50
N VAL A 107 15.25 9.42 30.10
CA VAL A 107 15.56 8.64 28.89
C VAL A 107 14.85 7.28 28.89
N GLY A 108 14.90 6.56 30.00
CA GLY A 108 14.21 5.27 30.14
C GLY A 108 12.69 5.38 29.95
N LEU A 109 12.06 6.47 30.41
CA LEU A 109 10.64 6.73 30.19
C LEU A 109 10.31 6.94 28.71
N PHE A 110 11.19 7.63 27.98
CA PHE A 110 11.01 7.83 26.53
C PHE A 110 10.98 6.48 25.80
N PHE A 111 11.97 5.63 26.03
CA PHE A 111 12.03 4.32 25.37
C PHE A 111 10.94 3.36 25.86
N LEU A 112 10.51 3.46 27.13
CA LEU A 112 9.34 2.75 27.61
C LEU A 112 8.07 3.17 26.83
N LEU A 113 7.89 4.44 26.56
CA LEU A 113 6.79 4.92 25.72
C LEU A 113 6.92 4.40 24.27
N VAL A 114 8.12 4.41 23.70
CA VAL A 114 8.36 3.89 22.34
C VAL A 114 7.96 2.40 22.26
N VAL A 115 8.34 1.57 23.20
CA VAL A 115 7.95 0.13 23.22
C VAL A 115 6.47 -0.06 23.56
N SER A 116 5.85 0.91 24.24
CA SER A 116 4.43 0.90 24.55
C SER A 116 3.53 1.30 23.38
N LEU A 117 4.09 1.62 22.19
CA LEU A 117 3.37 1.91 20.96
C LEU A 117 3.52 0.73 20.01
N THR A 118 2.55 -0.22 20.07
CA THR A 118 2.67 -1.56 19.48
C THR A 118 3.03 -1.54 18.01
N PHE A 119 2.34 -0.74 17.19
CA PHE A 119 2.57 -0.74 15.75
C PHE A 119 3.96 -0.25 15.36
N TRP A 120 4.59 0.64 16.13
CA TRP A 120 5.97 1.04 15.87
C TRP A 120 6.95 -0.13 15.94
N GLN A 121 6.62 -1.17 16.72
CA GLN A 121 7.49 -2.33 16.85
C GLN A 121 7.55 -3.20 15.60
N VAL A 122 6.53 -3.14 14.75
CA VAL A 122 6.50 -3.78 13.42
C VAL A 122 7.11 -2.86 12.38
N PHE A 123 6.67 -1.60 12.31
CA PHE A 123 7.14 -0.62 11.33
C PHE A 123 8.60 -0.20 11.54
N GLY A 124 9.24 -0.61 12.62
CA GLY A 124 10.67 -0.42 12.84
C GLY A 124 11.57 -1.38 12.04
N PHE A 125 11.03 -2.46 11.44
CA PHE A 125 11.82 -3.45 10.71
C PHE A 125 11.24 -3.90 9.36
N ILE A 126 10.07 -3.41 8.95
CA ILE A 126 9.49 -3.68 7.62
C ILE A 126 9.59 -2.45 6.73
N ILE A 127 9.38 -2.64 5.42
CA ILE A 127 9.27 -1.56 4.45
C ILE A 127 7.85 -1.44 3.92
N THR A 128 7.25 -0.28 4.10
CA THR A 128 5.93 0.09 3.55
C THR A 128 5.93 1.58 3.24
N PRO A 129 4.94 2.13 2.49
CA PRO A 129 4.80 3.58 2.32
C PRO A 129 4.65 4.36 3.63
N ASP A 130 4.22 3.67 4.71
CA ASP A 130 4.09 4.27 6.03
C ASP A 130 5.44 4.55 6.69
N THR A 131 6.49 3.78 6.40
CA THR A 131 7.81 3.96 7.03
C THR A 131 8.48 5.27 6.63
N PRO A 132 8.59 5.65 5.35
CA PRO A 132 9.04 7.00 5.00
C PRO A 132 8.06 8.09 5.46
N LEU A 133 6.74 7.84 5.44
CA LEU A 133 5.76 8.80 5.93
C LEU A 133 5.99 9.14 7.42
N LEU A 134 6.30 8.17 8.27
CA LEU A 134 6.61 8.38 9.68
C LEU A 134 7.83 9.30 9.85
N LEU A 135 8.91 9.04 9.12
CA LEU A 135 10.10 9.89 9.18
C LEU A 135 9.79 11.33 8.72
N PHE A 136 9.16 11.47 7.53
CA PHE A 136 8.84 12.80 7.01
C PHE A 136 7.80 13.54 7.84
N THR A 137 6.90 12.83 8.54
CA THR A 137 5.99 13.44 9.52
C THR A 137 6.76 13.98 10.73
N ALA A 138 7.73 13.23 11.28
CA ALA A 138 8.58 13.74 12.37
C ALA A 138 9.40 14.96 11.94
N LEU A 139 9.98 14.91 10.73
CA LEU A 139 10.71 16.04 10.14
C LEU A 139 9.81 17.25 9.89
N PHE A 140 8.59 17.05 9.39
CA PHE A 140 7.61 18.11 9.18
C PHE A 140 7.20 18.77 10.50
N LEU A 141 6.94 17.99 11.54
CA LEU A 141 6.62 18.53 12.85
C LEU A 141 7.79 19.32 13.45
N LEU A 142 9.02 18.86 13.25
CA LEU A 142 10.23 19.61 13.64
C LEU A 142 10.37 20.91 12.82
N ALA A 143 10.17 20.84 11.51
CA ALA A 143 10.22 22.00 10.62
C ALA A 143 9.12 23.02 10.97
N TYR A 144 7.89 22.54 11.23
CA TYR A 144 6.78 23.39 11.66
C TYR A 144 7.06 24.05 13.01
N LYS A 145 7.61 23.33 13.99
CA LYS A 145 8.03 23.89 15.27
C LYS A 145 9.06 24.99 15.09
N ARG A 146 10.11 24.76 14.26
CA ARG A 146 11.12 25.77 13.93
C ARG A 146 10.55 26.97 13.18
N PHE A 147 9.60 26.74 12.28
CA PHE A 147 8.89 27.80 11.56
C PHE A 147 8.09 28.69 12.51
N LEU A 148 7.41 28.11 13.51
CA LEU A 148 6.72 28.87 14.56
C LEU A 148 7.66 29.73 15.41
N ASP A 149 8.88 29.22 15.66
CA ASP A 149 9.90 29.94 16.43
C ASP A 149 10.56 31.05 15.60
N ARG A 150 10.83 30.81 14.30
CA ARG A 150 11.49 31.74 13.40
C ARG A 150 11.17 31.49 11.94
N GLU A 151 10.54 32.43 11.29
CA GLU A 151 10.14 32.34 9.87
C GLU A 151 11.26 32.84 8.93
N ASN A 152 12.43 32.19 8.94
CA ASN A 152 13.52 32.47 8.00
C ASN A 152 13.48 31.56 6.77
N THR A 153 14.27 31.90 5.74
CA THR A 153 14.32 31.16 4.47
C THR A 153 14.62 29.66 4.66
N ILE A 154 15.56 29.32 5.56
CA ILE A 154 15.93 27.92 5.82
C ILE A 154 14.73 27.14 6.37
N ASN A 155 14.00 27.70 7.32
CA ASN A 155 12.84 27.05 7.93
C ASN A 155 11.65 26.97 6.95
N ILE A 156 11.49 27.97 6.05
CA ILE A 156 10.49 27.95 4.98
C ILE A 156 10.79 26.79 4.01
N LEU A 157 12.03 26.71 3.50
CA LEU A 157 12.44 25.66 2.58
C LEU A 157 12.38 24.28 3.24
N PHE A 158 12.80 24.16 4.51
CA PHE A 158 12.74 22.91 5.26
C PHE A 158 11.29 22.45 5.46
N LEU A 159 10.37 23.37 5.76
CA LEU A 159 8.95 23.06 5.89
C LEU A 159 8.38 22.54 4.56
N GLY A 160 8.64 23.21 3.44
CA GLY A 160 8.17 22.80 2.12
C GLY A 160 8.77 21.47 1.66
N LEU A 161 10.08 21.26 1.88
CA LEU A 161 10.75 19.97 1.58
C LEU A 161 10.11 18.81 2.34
N THR A 162 9.79 19.00 3.63
CA THR A 162 9.17 17.94 4.44
C THR A 162 7.72 17.70 4.07
N MET A 163 6.97 18.72 3.63
CA MET A 163 5.64 18.57 3.02
C MET A 163 5.71 17.68 1.77
N ALA A 164 6.64 17.99 0.85
CA ALA A 164 6.84 17.17 -0.35
C ALA A 164 7.23 15.73 0.02
N GLY A 165 8.15 15.54 0.96
CA GLY A 165 8.59 14.22 1.44
C GLY A 165 7.44 13.37 1.99
N MET A 166 6.50 13.97 2.74
CA MET A 166 5.29 13.28 3.19
C MET A 166 4.40 12.87 2.00
N LEU A 167 4.17 13.76 1.04
CA LEU A 167 3.34 13.48 -0.14
C LEU A 167 3.97 12.42 -1.03
N TYR A 168 5.29 12.44 -1.23
CA TYR A 168 6.03 11.40 -1.93
C TYR A 168 6.02 10.05 -1.21
N SER A 169 5.80 10.05 0.10
CA SER A 169 5.69 8.82 0.89
C SER A 169 4.30 8.21 0.79
N LYS A 170 3.26 8.98 1.07
CA LYS A 170 1.87 8.52 1.06
C LYS A 170 0.89 9.69 1.01
N TYR A 171 -0.20 9.57 0.25
CA TYR A 171 -1.22 10.63 0.15
C TYR A 171 -1.82 11.06 1.49
N HIS A 172 -1.86 10.16 2.49
CA HIS A 172 -2.30 10.50 3.84
C HIS A 172 -1.47 11.61 4.51
N GLY A 173 -0.26 11.91 4.01
CA GLY A 173 0.54 13.04 4.47
C GLY A 173 -0.18 14.38 4.37
N ILE A 174 -1.09 14.56 3.39
CA ILE A 174 -1.91 15.78 3.26
C ILE A 174 -2.81 16.01 4.47
N LEU A 175 -3.29 14.96 5.12
CA LEU A 175 -4.12 15.05 6.32
C LEU A 175 -3.36 15.66 7.49
N VAL A 176 -2.08 15.31 7.66
CA VAL A 176 -1.22 15.90 8.71
C VAL A 176 -1.10 17.39 8.49
N ILE A 177 -0.78 17.82 7.25
CA ILE A 177 -0.68 19.24 6.88
C ILE A 177 -2.03 19.94 7.13
N GLY A 178 -3.13 19.36 6.66
CA GLY A 178 -4.47 19.91 6.81
C GLY A 178 -4.88 20.10 8.27
N PHE A 179 -4.63 19.13 9.14
CA PHE A 179 -4.96 19.24 10.57
C PHE A 179 -4.07 20.22 11.31
N VAL A 180 -2.81 20.42 10.89
CA VAL A 180 -1.98 21.52 11.38
C VAL A 180 -2.59 22.86 11.00
N VAL A 181 -3.00 23.04 9.75
CA VAL A 181 -3.66 24.28 9.28
C VAL A 181 -4.96 24.53 10.03
N ILE A 182 -5.84 23.52 10.15
CA ILE A 182 -7.11 23.63 10.90
C ILE A 182 -6.85 24.02 12.36
N SER A 183 -5.79 23.53 12.98
CA SER A 183 -5.41 23.89 14.35
C SER A 183 -4.91 25.33 14.47
N HIS A 184 -4.42 25.93 13.39
CA HIS A 184 -3.79 27.24 13.37
C HIS A 184 -4.15 28.03 12.10
N LEU A 185 -5.42 28.43 11.95
CA LEU A 185 -5.95 29.09 10.76
C LEU A 185 -5.20 30.38 10.36
N LYS A 186 -4.49 31.02 11.30
CA LYS A 186 -3.63 32.18 10.98
C LYS A 186 -2.53 31.85 9.97
N LEU A 187 -2.16 30.58 9.80
CA LEU A 187 -1.22 30.15 8.75
C LEU A 187 -1.72 30.50 7.35
N LEU A 188 -3.05 30.49 7.12
CA LEU A 188 -3.65 30.86 5.83
C LEU A 188 -3.45 32.33 5.47
N GLN A 189 -3.18 33.19 6.47
CA GLN A 189 -2.88 34.62 6.29
C GLN A 189 -1.37 34.89 6.21
N ASN A 190 -0.52 33.87 6.39
CA ASN A 190 0.92 33.99 6.40
C ASN A 190 1.54 33.72 5.02
N PRO A 191 2.06 34.73 4.30
CA PRO A 191 2.66 34.52 2.98
C PRO A 191 3.86 33.58 3.00
N ARG A 192 4.64 33.50 4.08
CA ARG A 192 5.79 32.61 4.21
C ARG A 192 5.37 31.14 4.33
N PHE A 193 4.22 30.89 4.94
CA PHE A 193 3.63 29.55 4.94
C PHE A 193 3.22 29.11 3.52
N TRP A 194 2.63 30.03 2.74
CA TRP A 194 2.31 29.77 1.33
C TRP A 194 3.55 29.58 0.47
N MET A 195 4.65 30.31 0.74
CA MET A 195 5.94 30.07 0.07
C MET A 195 6.46 28.65 0.35
N ALA A 196 6.35 28.15 1.58
CA ALA A 196 6.70 26.76 1.91
C ALA A 196 5.81 25.76 1.18
N GLY A 197 4.49 26.01 1.16
CA GLY A 197 3.52 25.17 0.44
C GLY A 197 3.79 25.14 -1.06
N LEU A 198 4.06 26.30 -1.69
CA LEU A 198 4.39 26.39 -3.11
C LEU A 198 5.70 25.66 -3.44
N PHE A 199 6.73 25.84 -2.62
CA PHE A 199 7.99 25.09 -2.79
C PHE A 199 7.76 23.57 -2.69
N GLY A 200 6.99 23.11 -1.69
CA GLY A 200 6.63 21.71 -1.56
C GLY A 200 5.83 21.19 -2.77
N LEU A 201 4.91 21.99 -3.31
CA LEU A 201 4.14 21.65 -4.50
C LEU A 201 5.03 21.55 -5.75
N ILE A 202 5.96 22.50 -5.94
CA ILE A 202 6.93 22.46 -7.07
C ILE A 202 7.74 21.15 -7.02
N LEU A 203 8.22 20.78 -5.84
CA LEU A 203 8.94 19.51 -5.67
C LEU A 203 8.06 18.29 -5.96
N PHE A 204 6.74 18.36 -5.77
CA PHE A 204 5.80 17.27 -5.99
C PHE A 204 5.25 17.22 -7.43
N LEU A 205 5.48 18.23 -8.26
CA LEU A 205 5.00 18.30 -9.65
C LEU A 205 5.39 17.07 -10.50
N PRO A 206 6.61 16.49 -10.41
CA PRO A 206 6.96 15.31 -11.20
C PRO A 206 6.01 14.12 -10.96
N HIS A 207 5.55 13.93 -9.71
CA HIS A 207 4.55 12.90 -9.41
C HIS A 207 3.17 13.22 -10.00
N LEU A 208 2.74 14.47 -9.94
CA LEU A 208 1.45 14.88 -10.52
C LEU A 208 1.46 14.73 -12.05
N TYR A 209 2.58 15.06 -12.69
CA TYR A 209 2.77 14.87 -14.13
C TYR A 209 2.73 13.37 -14.49
N TRP A 210 3.41 12.52 -13.71
CA TRP A 210 3.34 11.06 -13.88
C TRP A 210 1.90 10.54 -13.75
N GLN A 211 1.12 11.03 -12.77
CA GLN A 211 -0.29 10.65 -12.62
C GLN A 211 -1.10 11.01 -13.86
N TYR A 212 -0.86 12.22 -14.40
CA TYR A 212 -1.55 12.69 -15.62
C TYR A 212 -1.22 11.80 -16.83
N GLU A 213 0.05 11.52 -17.09
CA GLU A 213 0.47 10.67 -18.22
C GLU A 213 -0.08 9.23 -18.15
N ASN A 214 -0.26 8.71 -16.96
CA ASN A 214 -0.76 7.34 -16.74
C ASN A 214 -2.29 7.28 -16.49
N GLY A 215 -3.04 8.35 -16.70
CA GLY A 215 -4.50 8.38 -16.54
C GLY A 215 -4.95 8.30 -15.07
N PHE A 216 -4.18 8.88 -14.15
CA PHE A 216 -4.48 8.98 -12.71
C PHE A 216 -4.76 7.64 -12.01
N PRO A 217 -3.93 6.60 -12.16
CA PRO A 217 -4.23 5.26 -11.68
C PRO A 217 -4.43 5.19 -10.17
N SER A 218 -3.63 5.93 -9.38
CA SER A 218 -3.78 5.95 -7.93
C SER A 218 -5.08 6.62 -7.47
N PHE A 219 -5.49 7.71 -8.14
CA PHE A 219 -6.74 8.40 -7.82
C PHE A 219 -7.96 7.55 -8.19
N GLU A 220 -7.95 6.94 -9.39
CA GLU A 220 -8.99 6.00 -9.82
C GLU A 220 -9.16 4.87 -8.81
N TYR A 221 -8.06 4.24 -8.40
CA TYR A 221 -8.07 3.16 -7.44
C TYR A 221 -8.62 3.59 -6.06
N HIS A 222 -8.06 4.67 -5.47
CA HIS A 222 -8.43 5.06 -4.11
C HIS A 222 -9.82 5.70 -4.00
N LEU A 223 -10.24 6.49 -5.01
CA LEU A 223 -11.50 7.22 -4.95
C LEU A 223 -12.68 6.43 -5.54
N LYS A 224 -12.44 5.68 -6.63
CA LYS A 224 -13.54 5.01 -7.35
C LYS A 224 -13.64 3.50 -7.03
N GLU A 225 -12.52 2.78 -6.89
CA GLU A 225 -12.58 1.33 -6.74
C GLU A 225 -12.66 0.89 -5.28
N ARG A 226 -11.82 1.47 -4.40
CA ARG A 226 -11.71 1.04 -3.01
C ARG A 226 -12.93 1.38 -2.14
N GLY A 227 -13.62 2.47 -2.45
CA GLY A 227 -14.77 2.99 -1.68
C GLY A 227 -16.12 2.29 -1.94
N LYS A 228 -16.16 1.20 -2.68
CA LYS A 228 -17.41 0.59 -3.19
C LYS A 228 -18.02 -0.53 -2.33
N LYS A 229 -17.55 -0.75 -1.11
CA LYS A 229 -18.17 -1.77 -0.23
C LYS A 229 -19.47 -1.26 0.39
N PRO A 230 -20.52 -2.11 0.56
CA PRO A 230 -21.72 -1.71 1.29
C PRO A 230 -21.37 -1.31 2.72
N TYR A 231 -22.15 -0.40 3.29
CA TYR A 231 -21.97 -0.02 4.70
C TYR A 231 -22.07 -1.24 5.62
N SER A 232 -21.17 -1.29 6.57
CA SER A 232 -21.18 -2.27 7.65
C SER A 232 -20.80 -1.58 8.95
N ILE A 233 -21.58 -1.76 10.00
CA ILE A 233 -21.23 -1.27 11.35
C ILE A 233 -19.90 -1.84 11.85
N LEU A 234 -19.50 -3.02 11.35
CA LEU A 234 -18.20 -3.63 11.65
C LEU A 234 -17.04 -2.74 11.23
N ASN A 235 -17.17 -1.97 10.14
CA ASN A 235 -16.12 -1.04 9.73
C ASN A 235 -15.87 0.05 10.78
N ASN A 236 -16.94 0.58 11.38
CA ASN A 236 -16.83 1.59 12.44
C ASN A 236 -16.20 0.98 13.70
N LEU A 237 -16.64 -0.24 14.09
CA LEU A 237 -16.05 -0.96 15.22
C LEU A 237 -14.56 -1.29 14.96
N THR A 238 -14.21 -1.73 13.75
CA THR A 238 -12.82 -1.99 13.34
C THR A 238 -11.98 -0.71 13.50
N HIS A 239 -12.51 0.47 13.13
CA HIS A 239 -11.79 1.72 13.35
C HIS A 239 -11.50 1.98 14.83
N LEU A 240 -12.48 1.80 15.72
CA LEU A 240 -12.27 1.96 17.16
C LEU A 240 -11.25 0.96 17.71
N ILE A 241 -11.32 -0.30 17.26
CA ILE A 241 -10.35 -1.34 17.63
C ILE A 241 -8.96 -0.98 17.12
N ASN A 242 -8.83 -0.45 15.89
CA ASN A 242 -7.56 -0.02 15.33
C ASN A 242 -6.92 1.09 16.17
N MET A 243 -7.70 2.05 16.67
CA MET A 243 -7.19 3.10 17.56
C MET A 243 -6.62 2.52 18.87
N ILE A 244 -7.19 1.42 19.38
CA ILE A 244 -6.66 0.71 20.55
C ILE A 244 -5.42 -0.10 20.15
N ALA A 245 -5.49 -0.84 19.06
CA ALA A 245 -4.46 -1.76 18.62
C ALA A 245 -3.12 -1.07 18.32
N VAL A 246 -3.13 0.12 17.72
CA VAL A 246 -1.90 0.86 17.40
C VAL A 246 -1.10 1.26 18.65
N VAL A 247 -1.79 1.44 19.79
CA VAL A 247 -1.17 1.70 21.10
C VAL A 247 -0.96 0.40 21.90
N GLY A 248 -1.84 -0.60 21.72
CA GLY A 248 -1.79 -1.87 22.43
C GLY A 248 -2.38 -1.81 23.83
N ILE A 249 -1.95 -2.72 24.71
CA ILE A 249 -2.54 -2.88 26.07
C ILE A 249 -2.31 -1.66 26.97
N THR A 250 -1.39 -0.79 26.62
CA THR A 250 -1.11 0.46 27.35
C THR A 250 -2.13 1.57 27.05
N PHE A 251 -3.08 1.35 26.13
CA PHE A 251 -4.05 2.36 25.67
C PHE A 251 -4.79 3.10 26.78
N PRO A 252 -5.24 2.47 27.88
CA PRO A 252 -6.03 3.21 28.89
C PRO A 252 -5.20 4.29 29.57
N VAL A 253 -3.91 4.00 29.81
CA VAL A 253 -2.99 4.93 30.50
C VAL A 253 -2.51 6.02 29.54
N ILE A 254 -2.19 5.66 28.30
CA ILE A 254 -1.71 6.59 27.27
C ILE A 254 -2.82 7.55 26.87
N TYR A 255 -4.03 7.07 26.54
CA TYR A 255 -5.12 7.98 26.16
C TYR A 255 -5.59 8.84 27.32
N LYS A 256 -5.65 8.30 28.57
CA LYS A 256 -5.92 9.13 29.76
C LYS A 256 -4.89 10.26 29.91
N ALA A 257 -3.60 9.97 29.70
CA ALA A 257 -2.54 10.98 29.73
C ALA A 257 -2.72 11.99 28.61
N PHE A 258 -3.01 11.56 27.40
CA PHE A 258 -3.24 12.39 26.22
C PHE A 258 -4.40 13.39 26.43
N PHE A 259 -5.53 12.93 26.93
CA PHE A 259 -6.69 13.80 27.18
C PHE A 259 -6.45 14.78 28.34
N LYS A 260 -5.79 14.32 29.42
CA LYS A 260 -5.50 15.15 30.61
C LYS A 260 -4.38 16.16 30.41
N GLN A 261 -3.46 15.94 29.46
CA GLN A 261 -2.37 16.88 29.22
C GLN A 261 -2.91 18.22 28.70
N LYS A 262 -2.63 19.28 29.46
CA LYS A 262 -3.03 20.66 29.10
C LYS A 262 -2.20 21.17 27.91
N ILE A 263 -2.86 21.88 27.01
CA ILE A 263 -2.23 22.56 25.87
C ILE A 263 -1.65 23.89 26.36
N LYS A 264 -0.39 24.14 26.09
CA LYS A 264 0.32 25.37 26.47
C LYS A 264 0.78 26.19 25.27
N THR A 265 0.98 25.55 24.11
CA THR A 265 1.53 26.19 22.90
C THR A 265 0.68 25.86 21.67
N VAL A 266 0.83 26.66 20.61
CA VAL A 266 0.23 26.41 19.30
C VAL A 266 0.68 25.05 18.76
N PHE A 267 1.97 24.73 18.88
CA PHE A 267 2.52 23.45 18.47
C PHE A 267 1.80 22.27 19.15
N GLN A 268 1.65 22.29 20.47
CA GLN A 268 0.93 21.24 21.21
C GLN A 268 -0.55 21.13 20.79
N ARG A 269 -1.19 22.27 20.46
CA ARG A 269 -2.54 22.27 19.91
C ARG A 269 -2.58 21.52 18.58
N SER A 270 -1.63 21.79 17.68
CA SER A 270 -1.54 21.12 16.38
C SER A 270 -1.33 19.59 16.54
N LEU A 271 -0.51 19.16 17.49
CA LEU A 271 -0.32 17.73 17.80
C LEU A 271 -1.65 17.06 18.19
N LYS A 272 -2.47 17.69 19.03
CA LYS A 272 -3.79 17.14 19.41
C LYS A 272 -4.77 17.15 18.24
N PHE A 273 -4.75 18.19 17.40
CA PHE A 273 -5.62 18.28 16.23
C PHE A 273 -5.30 17.19 15.19
N ILE A 274 -4.04 16.81 15.00
CA ILE A 274 -3.67 15.69 14.16
C ILE A 274 -4.34 14.41 14.68
N VAL A 275 -4.24 14.10 15.97
CA VAL A 275 -4.83 12.88 16.55
C VAL A 275 -6.36 12.88 16.42
N TYR A 276 -7.02 13.98 16.79
CA TYR A 276 -8.47 14.11 16.66
C TYR A 276 -8.91 14.08 15.20
N GLY A 277 -8.18 14.75 14.33
CA GLY A 277 -8.48 14.83 12.91
C GLY A 277 -8.40 13.46 12.24
N PHE A 278 -7.35 12.68 12.50
CA PHE A 278 -7.25 11.30 12.00
C PHE A 278 -8.37 10.41 12.54
N PHE A 279 -8.68 10.52 13.84
CA PHE A 279 -9.78 9.78 14.43
C PHE A 279 -11.10 10.08 13.71
N VAL A 280 -11.47 11.36 13.59
CA VAL A 280 -12.74 11.78 12.98
C VAL A 280 -12.78 11.46 11.49
N PHE A 281 -11.69 11.72 10.76
CA PHE A 281 -11.61 11.47 9.32
C PHE A 281 -11.81 10.00 8.98
N PHE A 282 -11.11 9.09 9.68
CA PHE A 282 -11.26 7.66 9.43
C PHE A 282 -12.53 7.08 10.03
N LEU A 283 -13.12 7.69 11.06
CA LEU A 283 -14.46 7.34 11.51
C LEU A 283 -15.49 7.66 10.41
N ILE A 284 -15.42 8.82 9.77
CA ILE A 284 -16.29 9.17 8.63
C ILE A 284 -15.99 8.25 7.43
N SER A 285 -14.73 8.00 7.12
CA SER A 285 -14.32 7.11 6.03
C SER A 285 -14.81 5.67 6.24
N SER A 286 -14.92 5.22 7.50
CA SER A 286 -15.36 3.86 7.82
C SER A 286 -16.82 3.57 7.45
N PHE A 287 -17.63 4.60 7.19
CA PHE A 287 -18.97 4.43 6.62
C PHE A 287 -18.94 3.94 5.15
N LYS A 288 -17.83 4.16 4.45
CA LYS A 288 -17.69 3.78 3.03
C LYS A 288 -16.73 2.61 2.78
N SER A 289 -15.73 2.42 3.65
CA SER A 289 -14.72 1.39 3.48
C SER A 289 -14.17 0.92 4.83
N GLU A 290 -13.68 -0.30 4.90
CA GLU A 290 -13.02 -0.84 6.07
C GLU A 290 -11.67 -0.15 6.29
N PRO A 291 -11.45 0.57 7.42
CA PRO A 291 -10.19 1.23 7.71
C PRO A 291 -9.14 0.23 8.17
N GLN A 292 -7.92 0.39 7.67
CA GLN A 292 -6.78 -0.41 8.07
C GLN A 292 -6.01 0.26 9.21
N ALA A 293 -5.51 -0.51 10.17
CA ALA A 293 -4.84 0.02 11.36
C ALA A 293 -3.61 0.89 11.02
N GLN A 294 -2.85 0.55 9.98
CA GLN A 294 -1.70 1.35 9.55
C GLN A 294 -2.05 2.75 9.05
N TRP A 295 -3.31 3.03 8.67
CA TRP A 295 -3.67 4.37 8.22
C TRP A 295 -3.60 5.43 9.31
N VAL A 296 -3.71 5.02 10.57
CA VAL A 296 -3.65 5.93 11.72
C VAL A 296 -2.29 5.94 12.42
N ILE A 297 -1.29 5.20 11.93
CA ILE A 297 0.01 5.04 12.61
C ILE A 297 0.75 6.37 12.84
N VAL A 298 0.55 7.35 11.96
CA VAL A 298 1.15 8.71 12.08
C VAL A 298 0.80 9.42 13.38
N ILE A 299 -0.38 9.10 13.99
CA ILE A 299 -0.79 9.74 15.24
C ILE A 299 0.09 9.38 16.44
N LEU A 300 0.88 8.30 16.34
CA LEU A 300 1.75 7.85 17.43
C LEU A 300 2.84 8.88 17.75
N ILE A 301 3.32 9.63 16.75
CA ILE A 301 4.30 10.72 16.95
C ILE A 301 3.71 11.83 17.82
N PRO A 302 2.57 12.46 17.47
CA PRO A 302 1.96 13.47 18.31
C PRO A 302 1.49 12.94 19.68
N ILE A 303 1.02 11.69 19.76
CA ILE A 303 0.66 11.07 21.04
C ILE A 303 1.88 11.05 21.96
N LEU A 304 3.03 10.51 21.51
CA LEU A 304 4.25 10.43 22.32
C LEU A 304 4.68 11.82 22.79
N LEU A 305 4.73 12.81 21.88
CA LEU A 305 5.12 14.19 22.20
C LEU A 305 4.20 14.84 23.25
N VAL A 306 2.90 14.55 23.20
CA VAL A 306 1.91 15.09 24.14
C VAL A 306 1.99 14.38 25.49
N VAL A 307 2.14 13.05 25.53
CA VAL A 307 2.04 12.31 26.79
C VAL A 307 3.34 12.26 27.59
N PHE A 308 4.49 12.43 26.95
CA PHE A 308 5.78 12.36 27.64
C PHE A 308 5.90 13.33 28.83
N PRO A 309 5.58 14.67 28.67
CA PRO A 309 5.60 15.59 29.80
C PRO A 309 4.57 15.26 30.89
N PHE A 310 3.43 14.63 30.52
CA PHE A 310 2.45 14.18 31.51
C PHE A 310 3.04 13.12 32.43
N PHE A 311 3.71 12.11 31.89
CA PHE A 311 4.28 11.02 32.67
C PHE A 311 5.47 11.45 33.54
N ILE A 312 6.20 12.48 33.16
CA ILE A 312 7.23 13.09 34.03
C ILE A 312 6.58 13.56 35.34
N ASN A 313 5.43 14.23 35.25
CA ASN A 313 4.81 14.90 36.38
C ASN A 313 3.79 14.05 37.16
N HIS A 314 3.48 12.81 36.72
CA HIS A 314 2.44 11.97 37.32
C HIS A 314 2.96 10.57 37.67
N ALA A 315 3.59 10.42 38.83
CA ALA A 315 4.23 9.17 39.29
C ALA A 315 3.30 7.94 39.26
N LYS A 316 2.03 8.10 39.67
CA LYS A 316 1.05 6.99 39.64
C LYS A 316 0.76 6.51 38.20
N ALA A 317 0.62 7.41 37.26
CA ALA A 317 0.41 7.08 35.85
C ALA A 317 1.68 6.42 35.26
N ARG A 318 2.86 6.93 35.60
CA ARG A 318 4.17 6.36 35.20
C ARG A 318 4.34 4.93 35.70
N ARG A 319 3.92 4.63 36.95
CA ARG A 319 3.94 3.26 37.48
C ARG A 319 3.06 2.31 36.66
N TRP A 320 1.84 2.72 36.31
CA TRP A 320 0.96 1.92 35.47
C TRP A 320 1.51 1.74 34.05
N LEU A 321 2.09 2.79 33.46
CA LEU A 321 2.76 2.68 32.18
C LEU A 321 3.92 1.68 32.24
N PHE A 322 4.70 1.67 33.33
CA PHE A 322 5.79 0.72 33.51
C PHE A 322 5.28 -0.72 33.58
N ILE A 323 4.22 -0.99 34.34
CA ILE A 323 3.66 -2.33 34.47
C ILE A 323 3.12 -2.82 33.12
N LEU A 324 2.20 -2.07 32.51
CA LEU A 324 1.57 -2.45 31.26
C LEU A 324 2.57 -2.46 30.08
N GLY A 325 3.47 -1.48 30.04
CA GLY A 325 4.53 -1.41 29.02
C GLY A 325 5.52 -2.57 29.09
N SER A 326 5.88 -3.02 30.30
CA SER A 326 6.74 -4.20 30.46
C SER A 326 6.06 -5.50 30.01
N ILE A 327 4.77 -5.66 30.32
CA ILE A 327 3.98 -6.81 29.84
C ILE A 327 3.89 -6.75 28.30
N GLN A 328 3.59 -5.59 27.75
CA GLN A 328 3.51 -5.40 26.30
C GLN A 328 4.84 -5.68 25.61
N LEU A 329 5.97 -5.22 26.18
CA LEU A 329 7.31 -5.52 25.67
C LEU A 329 7.55 -7.04 25.64
N GLY A 330 7.19 -7.77 26.68
CA GLY A 330 7.29 -9.23 26.70
C GLY A 330 6.51 -9.89 25.57
N ILE A 331 5.24 -9.48 25.35
CA ILE A 331 4.40 -9.97 24.25
C ILE A 331 5.05 -9.65 22.89
N ILE A 332 5.52 -8.43 22.70
CA ILE A 332 6.16 -8.00 21.46
C ILE A 332 7.42 -8.82 21.18
N MET A 333 8.25 -9.08 22.20
CA MET A 333 9.46 -9.90 22.04
C MET A 333 9.12 -11.33 21.62
N ILE A 334 8.08 -11.94 22.19
CA ILE A 334 7.59 -13.26 21.79
C ILE A 334 7.13 -13.24 20.32
N ILE A 335 6.34 -12.26 19.92
CA ILE A 335 5.86 -12.11 18.54
C ILE A 335 7.04 -11.92 17.57
N ARG A 336 8.05 -11.12 17.94
CA ARG A 336 9.27 -10.94 17.13
C ARG A 336 10.05 -12.23 16.96
N VAL A 337 10.16 -13.03 18.01
CA VAL A 337 10.79 -14.38 17.94
C VAL A 337 10.00 -15.26 16.97
N PHE A 338 8.67 -15.25 17.02
CA PHE A 338 7.85 -16.00 16.08
C PHE A 338 8.07 -15.55 14.63
N PHE A 339 8.15 -14.25 14.35
CA PHE A 339 8.47 -13.76 13.01
C PHE A 339 9.85 -14.18 12.51
N ALA A 340 10.85 -14.23 13.40
CA ALA A 340 12.22 -14.60 13.02
C ALA A 340 12.41 -16.13 12.86
N PHE A 341 11.67 -16.92 13.64
CA PHE A 341 11.85 -18.38 13.73
C PHE A 341 10.51 -19.11 13.49
N PRO A 342 10.20 -19.48 12.23
CA PRO A 342 8.95 -20.16 11.86
C PRO A 342 8.65 -21.43 12.69
N SER A 343 9.70 -22.19 13.02
CA SER A 343 9.59 -23.43 13.81
C SER A 343 9.10 -23.24 15.24
N LEU A 344 9.22 -22.04 15.79
CA LEU A 344 8.76 -21.69 17.14
C LEU A 344 7.35 -21.10 17.16
N SER A 345 6.81 -20.71 15.99
CA SER A 345 5.50 -20.09 15.89
C SER A 345 4.38 -21.13 16.01
N PRO A 346 3.42 -20.98 16.95
CA PRO A 346 2.29 -21.89 17.08
C PRO A 346 1.21 -21.67 16.01
N ILE A 347 1.33 -20.58 15.25
CA ILE A 347 0.42 -20.19 14.16
C ILE A 347 1.20 -19.90 12.89
N GLU A 348 0.57 -20.08 11.75
CA GLU A 348 1.13 -19.76 10.45
C GLU A 348 1.04 -18.24 10.23
N LEU A 349 2.20 -17.55 10.22
CA LEU A 349 2.29 -16.12 9.95
C LEU A 349 2.50 -15.87 8.45
N GLU A 350 1.94 -14.76 7.94
CA GLU A 350 2.02 -14.41 6.52
C GLU A 350 3.43 -14.53 5.91
N PRO A 351 4.51 -14.01 6.52
CA PRO A 351 5.86 -14.13 5.94
C PRO A 351 6.35 -15.56 5.79
N HIS A 352 5.88 -16.49 6.63
CA HIS A 352 6.35 -17.88 6.61
C HIS A 352 5.77 -18.70 5.45
N VAL A 353 4.60 -18.32 4.95
CA VAL A 353 3.86 -19.08 3.92
C VAL A 353 4.65 -19.18 2.62
N SER A 354 5.42 -18.14 2.29
CA SER A 354 6.26 -18.12 1.08
C SER A 354 7.25 -19.29 1.02
N GLN A 355 7.78 -19.70 2.16
CA GLN A 355 8.75 -20.81 2.27
C GLN A 355 8.16 -22.18 1.90
N GLN A 356 6.84 -22.32 1.97
CA GLN A 356 6.17 -23.58 1.69
C GLN A 356 5.92 -23.77 0.20
N TRP A 357 5.38 -22.75 -0.48
CA TRP A 357 4.90 -22.92 -1.85
C TRP A 357 5.92 -22.52 -2.92
N ILE A 358 6.86 -21.64 -2.62
CA ILE A 358 7.84 -21.15 -3.61
C ILE A 358 8.78 -22.26 -4.09
N PRO A 359 9.38 -23.08 -3.21
CA PRO A 359 10.23 -24.20 -3.65
C PRO A 359 9.48 -25.22 -4.52
N ASP A 360 8.26 -25.59 -4.11
CA ASP A 360 7.44 -26.53 -4.87
C ASP A 360 7.06 -25.96 -6.25
N LEU A 361 6.65 -24.68 -6.29
CA LEU A 361 6.32 -24.03 -7.54
C LEU A 361 7.54 -23.97 -8.47
N LYS A 362 8.71 -23.56 -7.95
CA LYS A 362 9.96 -23.51 -8.74
C LYS A 362 10.30 -24.87 -9.35
N LYS A 363 10.18 -25.96 -8.56
CA LYS A 363 10.41 -27.32 -9.01
C LYS A 363 9.43 -27.72 -10.11
N ASN A 364 8.14 -27.49 -9.88
CA ASN A 364 7.08 -27.94 -10.79
C ASN A 364 6.93 -27.06 -12.05
N THR A 365 7.53 -25.88 -12.07
CA THR A 365 7.63 -25.00 -13.25
C THR A 365 8.98 -25.10 -13.96
N GLU A 366 9.85 -26.03 -13.56
CA GLU A 366 11.15 -26.25 -14.18
C GLU A 366 12.04 -25.00 -14.24
N GLY A 367 11.82 -24.04 -13.33
CA GLY A 367 12.51 -22.75 -13.33
C GLY A 367 12.16 -21.80 -14.50
N LYS A 368 11.11 -22.10 -15.26
CA LYS A 368 10.61 -21.23 -16.34
C LYS A 368 9.89 -20.00 -15.79
N PRO A 369 9.74 -18.93 -16.60
CA PRO A 369 8.93 -17.76 -16.23
C PRO A 369 7.50 -18.15 -15.83
N VAL A 370 6.92 -17.44 -14.86
CA VAL A 370 5.59 -17.74 -14.34
C VAL A 370 4.66 -16.55 -14.47
N VAL A 371 3.50 -16.76 -15.09
CA VAL A 371 2.40 -15.80 -15.17
C VAL A 371 1.34 -16.13 -14.12
N PHE A 372 1.26 -15.29 -13.10
CA PHE A 372 0.25 -15.42 -12.04
C PHE A 372 -1.06 -14.74 -12.48
N VAL A 373 -2.16 -15.46 -12.38
CA VAL A 373 -3.48 -14.89 -12.69
C VAL A 373 -4.00 -14.14 -11.45
N ASN A 374 -4.14 -12.82 -11.59
CA ASN A 374 -4.70 -11.92 -10.58
C ASN A 374 -4.01 -11.99 -9.20
N SER A 375 -2.70 -12.19 -9.17
CA SER A 375 -1.94 -12.26 -7.92
C SER A 375 -0.57 -11.58 -8.02
N TYR A 376 -0.58 -10.23 -8.06
CA TYR A 376 0.65 -9.43 -8.05
C TYR A 376 1.54 -9.73 -6.84
N ARG A 377 0.97 -10.05 -5.68
CA ARG A 377 1.70 -10.42 -4.46
C ARG A 377 2.50 -11.71 -4.64
N ASN A 378 1.85 -12.77 -5.14
CA ASN A 378 2.55 -14.03 -5.39
C ASN A 378 3.61 -13.90 -6.47
N ALA A 379 3.32 -13.15 -7.56
CA ALA A 379 4.28 -12.87 -8.60
C ALA A 379 5.52 -12.17 -8.03
N SER A 380 5.32 -11.16 -7.18
CA SER A 380 6.40 -10.41 -6.56
C SER A 380 7.22 -11.23 -5.57
N LEU A 381 6.57 -12.03 -4.70
CA LEU A 381 7.26 -12.94 -3.77
C LEU A 381 8.08 -13.98 -4.51
N TYR A 382 7.50 -14.61 -5.54
CA TYR A 382 8.20 -15.61 -6.34
C TYR A 382 9.41 -15.01 -7.05
N ASN A 383 9.26 -13.79 -7.64
CA ASN A 383 10.38 -13.08 -8.26
C ASN A 383 11.49 -12.77 -7.25
N PHE A 384 11.15 -12.24 -6.06
CA PHE A 384 12.13 -11.90 -5.04
C PHE A 384 12.97 -13.10 -4.60
N TYR A 385 12.32 -14.23 -4.25
CA TYR A 385 13.03 -15.39 -3.72
C TYR A 385 13.69 -16.29 -4.76
N THR A 386 13.29 -16.20 -6.01
CA THR A 386 13.82 -17.09 -7.06
C THR A 386 14.66 -16.39 -8.12
N GLY A 387 14.50 -15.08 -8.28
CA GLY A 387 15.07 -14.31 -9.40
C GLY A 387 14.44 -14.63 -10.76
N ILE A 388 13.44 -15.53 -10.80
CA ILE A 388 12.78 -15.93 -12.05
C ILE A 388 11.81 -14.82 -12.49
N GLU A 389 11.77 -14.56 -13.80
CA GLU A 389 10.85 -13.60 -14.38
C GLU A 389 9.40 -13.99 -14.09
N THR A 390 8.62 -13.02 -13.66
CA THR A 390 7.21 -13.18 -13.36
C THR A 390 6.37 -12.05 -13.92
N HIS A 391 5.12 -12.36 -14.19
CA HIS A 391 4.10 -11.38 -14.52
C HIS A 391 2.81 -11.67 -13.74
N SER A 392 1.99 -10.64 -13.53
CA SER A 392 0.67 -10.79 -12.93
C SER A 392 -0.41 -10.31 -13.90
N TYR A 393 -1.06 -11.25 -14.55
CA TYR A 393 -2.20 -10.99 -15.42
C TYR A 393 -3.43 -10.59 -14.61
N SER A 394 -3.96 -9.40 -14.87
CA SER A 394 -5.12 -8.85 -14.16
C SER A 394 -6.43 -9.22 -14.85
N ILE A 395 -7.38 -9.78 -14.10
CA ILE A 395 -8.68 -10.22 -14.59
C ILE A 395 -9.82 -9.34 -14.07
N LEU A 396 -10.96 -9.34 -14.75
CA LEU A 396 -12.14 -8.51 -14.43
C LEU A 396 -12.71 -8.76 -13.02
N LYS A 397 -12.54 -9.99 -12.48
CA LYS A 397 -12.93 -10.34 -11.09
C LYS A 397 -11.98 -9.80 -10.03
N GLY A 398 -10.85 -9.26 -10.44
CA GLY A 398 -9.80 -8.73 -9.57
C GLY A 398 -9.61 -7.22 -9.73
N ARG A 399 -8.37 -6.79 -9.67
CA ARG A 399 -7.97 -5.39 -9.86
C ARG A 399 -6.72 -5.28 -10.71
N LYS A 400 -6.54 -4.13 -11.35
CA LYS A 400 -5.25 -3.75 -11.94
C LYS A 400 -4.19 -3.54 -10.85
N SER A 401 -2.94 -3.61 -11.25
CA SER A 401 -1.77 -3.42 -10.37
C SER A 401 -0.64 -2.76 -11.17
N GLN A 402 0.52 -2.55 -10.54
CA GLN A 402 1.70 -2.02 -11.22
C GLN A 402 2.15 -2.86 -12.42
N TYR A 403 1.86 -4.16 -12.41
CA TYR A 403 2.16 -5.04 -13.55
C TYR A 403 1.44 -4.62 -14.84
N ASN A 404 0.32 -3.92 -14.75
CA ASN A 404 -0.41 -3.40 -15.91
C ASN A 404 0.17 -2.08 -16.46
N LEU A 405 0.97 -1.36 -15.68
CA LEU A 405 1.60 -0.10 -16.10
C LEU A 405 3.02 -0.31 -16.63
N ASN A 406 3.74 -1.29 -16.08
CA ASN A 406 5.10 -1.60 -16.47
C ASN A 406 5.16 -2.50 -17.72
N LYS A 407 6.35 -2.53 -18.34
CA LYS A 407 6.63 -3.37 -19.51
C LYS A 407 7.03 -4.83 -19.14
N PHE A 408 6.64 -5.32 -17.94
CA PHE A 408 7.01 -6.68 -17.50
C PHE A 408 6.52 -7.77 -18.45
N GLU A 409 5.36 -7.58 -19.05
CA GLU A 409 4.81 -8.53 -20.02
C GLU A 409 5.69 -8.68 -21.26
N ASP A 410 6.43 -7.61 -21.66
CA ASP A 410 7.29 -7.64 -22.83
C ASP A 410 8.44 -8.65 -22.67
N ASN A 411 8.89 -8.88 -21.44
CA ASN A 411 9.96 -9.82 -21.11
C ASN A 411 9.56 -11.28 -21.25
N ILE A 412 8.26 -11.59 -21.14
CA ILE A 412 7.75 -12.97 -21.20
C ILE A 412 7.14 -13.34 -22.55
N GLN A 413 6.98 -12.37 -23.46
CA GLN A 413 6.45 -12.60 -24.79
C GLN A 413 7.31 -13.57 -25.61
N GLY A 414 6.68 -14.60 -26.19
CA GLY A 414 7.34 -15.60 -27.01
C GLY A 414 8.17 -16.62 -26.21
N LYS A 415 8.16 -16.56 -24.88
CA LYS A 415 8.82 -17.54 -24.02
C LYS A 415 7.88 -18.70 -23.68
N ASP A 416 8.44 -19.85 -23.40
CA ASP A 416 7.72 -20.92 -22.71
C ASP A 416 7.56 -20.53 -21.26
N ILE A 417 6.32 -20.54 -20.77
CA ILE A 417 5.98 -20.12 -19.41
C ILE A 417 5.13 -21.17 -18.71
N TYR A 418 4.96 -21.01 -17.41
CA TYR A 418 3.87 -21.64 -16.66
C TYR A 418 2.85 -20.61 -16.22
N SER A 419 1.55 -20.92 -16.40
CA SER A 419 0.49 -20.19 -15.72
C SER A 419 0.40 -20.61 -14.27
N ALA A 420 0.04 -19.70 -13.35
CA ALA A 420 -0.19 -19.99 -11.94
C ALA A 420 -1.47 -19.31 -11.46
N THR A 421 -2.45 -20.09 -11.02
CA THR A 421 -3.80 -19.58 -10.70
C THR A 421 -4.42 -20.32 -9.51
N GLN A 422 -5.28 -19.61 -8.77
CA GLN A 422 -6.20 -20.20 -7.77
C GLN A 422 -7.65 -20.28 -8.28
N TYR A 423 -7.91 -19.73 -9.45
CA TYR A 423 -9.26 -19.59 -10.02
C TYR A 423 -9.64 -20.76 -10.94
N VAL A 424 -8.69 -21.31 -11.68
CA VAL A 424 -8.91 -22.38 -12.68
C VAL A 424 -8.43 -23.70 -12.10
N LYS A 425 -9.31 -24.41 -11.39
CA LYS A 425 -8.97 -25.60 -10.59
C LYS A 425 -8.88 -26.92 -11.36
N ASN A 426 -9.23 -26.92 -12.63
CA ASN A 426 -9.14 -28.10 -13.52
C ASN A 426 -7.76 -28.27 -14.17
N GLN A 427 -6.76 -27.50 -13.75
CA GLN A 427 -5.37 -27.60 -14.17
C GLN A 427 -4.55 -28.40 -13.14
N PRO A 428 -3.33 -28.88 -13.50
CA PRO A 428 -2.42 -29.54 -12.56
C PRO A 428 -2.12 -28.70 -11.32
N LYS A 429 -1.96 -29.36 -10.17
CA LYS A 429 -1.52 -28.72 -8.93
C LYS A 429 -0.02 -28.46 -8.99
N LEU A 430 0.40 -27.21 -8.88
CA LEU A 430 1.82 -26.82 -8.91
C LEU A 430 2.41 -26.65 -7.51
N ALA A 431 1.65 -26.09 -6.57
CA ALA A 431 2.10 -25.89 -5.20
C ALA A 431 0.91 -25.79 -4.23
N LYS A 432 1.15 -26.06 -2.94
CA LYS A 432 0.17 -25.85 -1.88
C LYS A 432 0.47 -24.51 -1.17
N ARG A 433 -0.55 -23.65 -1.05
CA ARG A 433 -0.45 -22.36 -0.34
C ARG A 433 -1.61 -22.22 0.64
N TYR A 434 -1.32 -22.16 1.94
CA TYR A 434 -2.32 -22.29 3.01
C TYR A 434 -3.15 -23.58 2.84
N SER A 435 -4.46 -23.46 2.95
CA SER A 435 -5.41 -24.57 2.74
C SER A 435 -5.77 -24.82 1.27
N SER A 436 -5.24 -24.03 0.32
CA SER A 436 -5.56 -24.13 -1.11
C SER A 436 -4.35 -24.53 -1.96
N TYR A 437 -4.59 -24.78 -3.26
CA TYR A 437 -3.53 -25.07 -4.21
C TYR A 437 -3.38 -23.95 -5.24
N ILE A 438 -2.15 -23.78 -5.71
CA ILE A 438 -1.84 -23.06 -6.95
C ILE A 438 -1.90 -24.10 -8.07
N TYR A 439 -2.75 -23.83 -9.05
CA TYR A 439 -2.93 -24.66 -10.25
C TYR A 439 -2.25 -23.97 -11.42
N GLY A 440 -1.87 -24.72 -12.45
CA GLY A 440 -1.31 -24.13 -13.65
C GLY A 440 -0.91 -25.15 -14.68
N LYS A 441 -0.51 -24.67 -15.84
CA LYS A 441 -0.05 -25.49 -16.97
C LYS A 441 1.07 -24.78 -17.71
N LYS A 442 1.88 -25.55 -18.42
CA LYS A 442 2.85 -25.04 -19.38
C LYS A 442 2.13 -24.41 -20.57
N ILE A 443 2.64 -23.30 -21.04
CA ILE A 443 2.21 -22.61 -22.26
C ILE A 443 3.47 -22.32 -23.06
N ASP A 444 3.59 -22.95 -24.21
CA ASP A 444 4.72 -22.75 -25.11
C ASP A 444 4.47 -21.50 -25.97
N ASN A 445 5.54 -20.76 -26.26
CA ASN A 445 5.51 -19.54 -27.08
C ASN A 445 4.41 -18.55 -26.65
N TYR A 446 4.37 -18.24 -25.34
CA TYR A 446 3.31 -17.41 -24.73
C TYR A 446 3.18 -16.03 -25.38
N GLN A 447 1.97 -15.66 -25.71
CA GLN A 447 1.59 -14.33 -26.19
C GLN A 447 0.61 -13.68 -25.23
N THR A 448 0.90 -12.48 -24.75
CA THR A 448 -0.02 -11.69 -23.92
C THR A 448 -0.91 -10.82 -24.79
N PHE A 449 -2.10 -10.52 -24.28
CA PHE A 449 -3.12 -9.67 -24.92
C PHE A 449 -3.60 -8.54 -23.99
N GLU A 450 -2.84 -8.24 -22.93
CA GLU A 450 -3.29 -7.31 -21.90
C GLU A 450 -3.41 -5.86 -22.41
N LYS A 451 -2.52 -5.46 -23.33
CA LYS A 451 -2.52 -4.12 -23.94
C LYS A 451 -3.40 -4.02 -25.19
N VAL A 452 -3.98 -5.13 -25.67
CA VAL A 452 -5.00 -5.04 -26.72
C VAL A 452 -6.17 -4.23 -26.20
N GLN A 453 -6.68 -3.31 -27.00
CA GLN A 453 -7.84 -2.51 -26.64
C GLN A 453 -9.05 -2.90 -27.48
N CYS A 454 -10.20 -3.00 -26.83
CA CYS A 454 -11.49 -3.26 -27.45
C CYS A 454 -12.38 -2.05 -27.14
N PHE A 455 -12.34 -1.04 -27.99
CA PHE A 455 -13.01 0.24 -27.75
C PHE A 455 -14.39 0.28 -28.41
N ILE A 456 -15.43 0.48 -27.62
CA ILE A 456 -16.78 0.75 -28.09
C ILE A 456 -16.95 2.26 -28.14
N ASP A 457 -17.13 2.81 -29.36
CA ASP A 457 -17.31 4.24 -29.63
C ASP A 457 -18.80 4.59 -29.54
N SER A 458 -19.37 4.48 -28.34
CA SER A 458 -20.75 4.85 -28.05
C SER A 458 -20.86 5.27 -26.60
N GLU A 459 -21.66 6.29 -26.32
CA GLU A 459 -21.97 6.72 -24.96
C GLU A 459 -22.90 5.73 -24.24
N GLU A 460 -23.73 5.01 -25.02
CA GLU A 460 -24.71 4.06 -24.52
C GLU A 460 -25.01 2.98 -25.57
N LEU A 461 -25.31 1.77 -25.15
CA LEU A 461 -25.73 0.65 -25.97
C LEU A 461 -27.16 0.27 -25.65
N SER A 462 -27.94 -0.05 -26.71
CA SER A 462 -29.30 -0.55 -26.59
C SER A 462 -29.35 -2.01 -27.03
N PHE A 463 -29.78 -2.91 -26.15
CA PHE A 463 -29.92 -4.32 -26.44
C PHE A 463 -31.36 -4.80 -26.22
N SER A 464 -31.80 -5.75 -27.06
CA SER A 464 -33.10 -6.40 -26.95
C SER A 464 -32.96 -7.89 -26.56
N SER A 465 -34.06 -8.54 -26.24
CA SER A 465 -34.09 -9.99 -26.07
C SER A 465 -33.76 -10.69 -27.41
N GLY A 466 -32.97 -11.79 -27.36
CA GLY A 466 -32.54 -12.56 -28.51
C GLY A 466 -31.17 -12.15 -29.05
N LEU A 467 -30.99 -12.23 -30.36
CA LEU A 467 -29.73 -11.95 -31.03
C LEU A 467 -29.50 -10.45 -31.16
N ASN A 468 -28.35 -9.98 -30.68
CA ASN A 468 -27.92 -8.59 -30.79
C ASN A 468 -26.61 -8.51 -31.58
N GLU A 469 -26.43 -7.37 -32.26
CA GLU A 469 -25.22 -7.02 -32.98
C GLU A 469 -24.70 -5.65 -32.53
N PHE A 470 -23.38 -5.51 -32.46
CA PHE A 470 -22.74 -4.22 -32.17
C PHE A 470 -21.32 -4.19 -32.74
N GLU A 471 -20.79 -2.98 -32.89
CA GLU A 471 -19.45 -2.74 -33.39
C GLU A 471 -18.50 -2.32 -32.25
N PHE A 472 -17.26 -2.73 -32.35
CA PHE A 472 -16.16 -2.21 -31.52
C PHE A 472 -14.86 -2.15 -32.31
N THR A 473 -13.99 -1.21 -31.96
CA THR A 473 -12.65 -1.10 -32.54
C THR A 473 -11.68 -1.93 -31.75
N LEU A 474 -11.06 -2.90 -32.40
CA LEU A 474 -9.99 -3.72 -31.86
C LEU A 474 -8.65 -3.09 -32.23
N ILE A 475 -7.81 -2.75 -31.23
CA ILE A 475 -6.55 -2.03 -31.42
C ILE A 475 -5.41 -2.90 -30.90
N ASN A 476 -4.45 -3.20 -31.77
CA ASN A 476 -3.20 -3.82 -31.38
C ASN A 476 -2.18 -2.74 -31.01
N THR A 477 -1.92 -2.55 -29.73
CA THR A 477 -0.93 -1.56 -29.24
C THR A 477 0.49 -2.11 -29.13
N TYR A 478 0.72 -3.37 -29.54
CA TYR A 478 2.07 -3.98 -29.56
C TYR A 478 2.79 -3.68 -30.88
N ASN A 479 4.10 -3.64 -30.83
CA ASN A 479 4.98 -3.49 -31.99
C ASN A 479 5.20 -4.81 -32.77
N LYS A 480 4.27 -5.77 -32.65
CA LYS A 480 4.30 -7.08 -33.32
C LYS A 480 2.90 -7.55 -33.66
N ASN A 481 2.86 -8.49 -34.62
CA ASN A 481 1.60 -9.13 -34.99
C ASN A 481 1.01 -9.91 -33.82
N ILE A 482 -0.31 -9.89 -33.72
CA ILE A 482 -1.08 -10.69 -32.77
C ILE A 482 -1.95 -11.68 -33.56
N THR A 483 -1.94 -12.96 -33.15
CA THR A 483 -2.86 -13.99 -33.66
C THR A 483 -3.87 -14.35 -32.56
N PHE A 484 -5.08 -14.70 -32.97
CA PHE A 484 -6.20 -14.96 -32.05
C PHE A 484 -6.51 -16.46 -31.88
N ASP A 485 -5.55 -17.35 -32.19
CA ASP A 485 -5.75 -18.81 -32.15
C ASP A 485 -6.14 -19.36 -30.76
N HIS A 486 -5.70 -18.68 -29.69
CA HIS A 486 -5.97 -19.08 -28.30
C HIS A 486 -6.81 -18.06 -27.54
N VAL A 487 -7.52 -17.20 -28.25
CA VAL A 487 -8.30 -16.08 -27.68
C VAL A 487 -9.79 -16.31 -27.91
N ARG A 488 -10.57 -16.08 -26.87
CA ARG A 488 -12.03 -15.98 -26.93
C ARG A 488 -12.46 -14.58 -26.53
N LEU A 489 -13.41 -14.03 -27.24
CA LEU A 489 -14.00 -12.73 -26.92
C LEU A 489 -15.32 -12.94 -26.19
N TYR A 490 -15.51 -12.12 -25.17
CA TYR A 490 -16.73 -12.12 -24.38
C TYR A 490 -17.32 -10.74 -24.25
N GLY A 491 -18.64 -10.64 -24.33
CA GLY A 491 -19.40 -9.53 -23.81
C GLY A 491 -19.65 -9.74 -22.32
N VAL A 492 -19.25 -8.78 -21.49
CA VAL A 492 -19.37 -8.89 -20.03
C VAL A 492 -20.29 -7.79 -19.51
N PHE A 493 -21.43 -8.20 -18.95
CA PHE A 493 -22.38 -7.33 -18.28
C PHE A 493 -21.96 -7.14 -16.82
N GLN A 494 -21.83 -5.90 -16.41
CA GLN A 494 -21.40 -5.52 -15.07
C GLN A 494 -22.42 -4.60 -14.41
N GLY A 495 -22.90 -4.95 -13.24
CA GLY A 495 -23.75 -4.12 -12.40
C GLY A 495 -22.96 -3.23 -11.43
N TYR A 496 -23.65 -2.82 -10.39
CA TYR A 496 -23.08 -2.01 -9.33
C TYR A 496 -21.75 -2.59 -8.82
N LYS A 497 -20.74 -1.72 -8.67
CA LYS A 497 -19.38 -2.08 -8.20
C LYS A 497 -18.62 -3.05 -9.09
N ASN A 498 -18.88 -3.06 -10.38
CA ASN A 498 -18.25 -3.95 -11.36
C ASN A 498 -18.53 -5.45 -11.13
N LYS A 499 -19.57 -5.78 -10.37
CA LYS A 499 -19.99 -7.17 -10.22
C LYS A 499 -20.38 -7.73 -11.57
N ILE A 500 -19.74 -8.80 -12.00
CA ILE A 500 -20.11 -9.49 -13.24
C ILE A 500 -21.49 -10.12 -13.01
N ILE A 501 -22.46 -9.71 -13.83
CA ILE A 501 -23.84 -10.19 -13.83
C ILE A 501 -23.96 -11.36 -14.79
N ALA A 502 -23.47 -11.17 -16.01
CA ALA A 502 -23.48 -12.18 -17.06
C ALA A 502 -22.24 -12.07 -17.95
N LYS A 503 -21.91 -13.17 -18.60
CA LYS A 503 -20.84 -13.27 -19.58
C LYS A 503 -21.38 -14.05 -20.78
N VAL A 504 -21.24 -13.51 -21.97
CA VAL A 504 -21.70 -14.11 -23.22
C VAL A 504 -20.55 -14.21 -24.22
N PRO A 505 -20.40 -15.33 -24.92
CA PRO A 505 -19.41 -15.44 -25.98
C PRO A 505 -19.81 -14.53 -27.15
N LEU A 506 -18.85 -13.78 -27.68
CA LEU A 506 -19.04 -12.96 -28.88
C LEU A 506 -18.68 -13.81 -30.12
N LYS A 507 -19.59 -13.86 -31.09
CA LYS A 507 -19.31 -14.43 -32.39
C LYS A 507 -18.82 -13.31 -33.29
N ILE A 508 -17.65 -13.50 -33.88
CA ILE A 508 -16.98 -12.57 -34.81
C ILE A 508 -16.52 -13.34 -36.02
N GLU A 509 -16.52 -12.69 -37.17
CA GLU A 509 -16.07 -13.29 -38.43
C GLU A 509 -14.69 -12.77 -38.83
N GLY A 510 -13.85 -13.66 -39.37
CA GLY A 510 -12.61 -13.28 -40.06
C GLY A 510 -11.48 -12.70 -39.22
N LEU A 511 -11.50 -12.83 -37.89
CA LEU A 511 -10.43 -12.32 -37.03
C LEU A 511 -9.37 -13.40 -36.80
N VAL A 512 -8.30 -13.38 -37.63
CA VAL A 512 -7.18 -14.32 -37.47
C VAL A 512 -5.92 -13.61 -36.97
N ARG A 513 -5.67 -12.37 -37.45
CA ARG A 513 -4.43 -11.63 -37.17
C ARG A 513 -4.67 -10.13 -37.24
N ILE A 514 -3.94 -9.37 -36.41
CA ILE A 514 -3.84 -7.90 -36.46
C ILE A 514 -2.37 -7.49 -36.44
N ASN A 515 -1.98 -6.58 -37.36
CA ASN A 515 -0.64 -6.06 -37.48
C ASN A 515 -0.28 -5.09 -36.34
N PRO A 516 1.00 -4.74 -36.15
CA PRO A 516 1.42 -3.74 -35.17
C PRO A 516 0.69 -2.42 -35.35
N ASN A 517 0.18 -1.86 -34.26
CA ASN A 517 -0.56 -0.58 -34.24
C ASN A 517 -1.79 -0.50 -35.16
N GLU A 518 -2.24 -1.61 -35.71
CA GLU A 518 -3.43 -1.68 -36.54
C GLU A 518 -4.70 -1.51 -35.68
N GLN A 519 -5.67 -0.79 -36.24
CA GLN A 519 -7.03 -0.66 -35.72
C GLN A 519 -7.99 -1.31 -36.70
N LYS A 520 -8.87 -2.15 -36.20
CA LYS A 520 -9.86 -2.87 -37.02
C LYS A 520 -11.24 -2.78 -36.39
N ILE A 521 -12.23 -2.36 -37.14
CA ILE A 521 -13.64 -2.39 -36.74
C ILE A 521 -14.11 -3.85 -36.81
N ILE A 522 -14.72 -4.34 -35.76
CA ILE A 522 -15.21 -5.70 -35.60
C ILE A 522 -16.69 -5.66 -35.31
N ASN A 523 -17.46 -6.34 -36.15
CA ASN A 523 -18.88 -6.62 -35.92
C ASN A 523 -18.97 -7.89 -35.08
N ALA A 524 -19.67 -7.81 -33.96
CA ALA A 524 -19.85 -8.93 -33.04
C ALA A 524 -21.32 -9.19 -32.77
N THR A 525 -21.69 -10.45 -32.75
CA THR A 525 -23.04 -10.88 -32.39
C THR A 525 -23.03 -11.72 -31.12
N PHE A 526 -24.10 -11.63 -30.34
CA PHE A 526 -24.30 -12.45 -29.14
C PHE A 526 -25.78 -12.62 -28.84
N GLU A 527 -26.12 -13.66 -28.15
CA GLU A 527 -27.47 -13.91 -27.65
C GLU A 527 -27.62 -13.28 -26.25
N MET A 528 -28.67 -12.50 -26.05
CA MET A 528 -28.89 -11.76 -24.80
C MET A 528 -29.13 -12.72 -23.64
N PRO A 529 -28.35 -12.65 -22.55
CA PRO A 529 -28.56 -13.47 -21.39
C PRO A 529 -29.76 -12.96 -20.56
N LEU A 530 -30.38 -13.85 -19.81
CA LEU A 530 -31.37 -13.44 -18.80
C LEU A 530 -30.65 -12.61 -17.73
N LEU A 531 -30.96 -11.32 -17.64
CA LEU A 531 -30.46 -10.42 -16.63
C LEU A 531 -31.57 -10.21 -15.58
N SER A 532 -31.22 -10.35 -14.31
CA SER A 532 -32.09 -9.88 -13.21
C SER A 532 -32.19 -8.35 -13.26
N GLU A 533 -33.29 -7.77 -12.81
CA GLU A 533 -33.49 -6.31 -12.75
C GLU A 533 -32.35 -5.64 -11.97
N TYR A 534 -31.56 -4.84 -12.68
CA TYR A 534 -30.52 -3.98 -12.12
C TYR A 534 -30.76 -2.55 -12.57
N GLU A 535 -30.64 -1.59 -11.67
CA GLU A 535 -30.85 -0.16 -11.97
C GLU A 535 -29.81 0.40 -12.97
N THR A 536 -28.60 -0.16 -12.99
CA THR A 536 -27.51 0.27 -13.90
C THR A 536 -26.68 -0.94 -14.34
N ILE A 537 -26.63 -1.16 -15.64
CA ILE A 537 -25.84 -2.21 -16.27
C ILE A 537 -24.83 -1.55 -17.20
N ASN A 538 -23.58 -1.98 -17.14
CA ASN A 538 -22.54 -1.63 -18.10
C ASN A 538 -22.13 -2.87 -18.87
N PHE A 539 -21.81 -2.67 -20.15
CA PHE A 539 -21.26 -3.69 -21.02
C PHE A 539 -19.79 -3.37 -21.34
N ARG A 540 -18.98 -4.41 -21.55
CA ARG A 540 -17.64 -4.30 -22.09
C ARG A 540 -17.24 -5.54 -22.86
N VAL A 541 -16.33 -5.38 -23.82
CA VAL A 541 -15.65 -6.50 -24.46
C VAL A 541 -14.46 -6.94 -23.58
N ALA A 542 -14.26 -8.23 -23.43
CA ALA A 542 -13.13 -8.80 -22.70
C ALA A 542 -12.53 -9.98 -23.46
N LEU A 543 -11.19 -10.12 -23.38
CA LEU A 543 -10.48 -11.26 -23.94
C LEU A 543 -10.17 -12.27 -22.85
N GLU A 544 -10.45 -13.55 -23.13
CA GLU A 544 -9.93 -14.69 -22.42
C GLU A 544 -8.90 -15.37 -23.32
N PHE A 545 -7.68 -15.54 -22.86
CA PHE A 545 -6.65 -16.25 -23.61
C PHE A 545 -6.06 -17.39 -22.79
N TYR A 546 -5.72 -18.49 -23.47
CA TYR A 546 -5.23 -19.73 -22.86
C TYR A 546 -6.13 -20.32 -21.75
N ASN A 547 -7.41 -19.97 -21.70
CA ASN A 547 -8.36 -20.30 -20.63
C ASN A 547 -7.94 -19.73 -19.26
N LEU A 548 -7.37 -18.52 -19.22
CA LEU A 548 -6.91 -17.87 -17.99
C LEU A 548 -7.90 -16.91 -17.35
N MET A 549 -9.07 -16.71 -17.94
CA MET A 549 -10.13 -15.76 -17.55
C MET A 549 -10.04 -14.39 -18.25
N GLU A 550 -11.12 -13.62 -18.14
CA GLU A 550 -11.34 -12.38 -18.88
C GLU A 550 -10.56 -11.20 -18.28
N GLY A 551 -9.86 -10.46 -19.13
CA GLY A 551 -9.06 -9.28 -18.79
C GLY A 551 -9.78 -7.94 -19.01
N PHE A 552 -9.02 -6.86 -18.85
CA PHE A 552 -9.50 -5.47 -18.85
C PHE A 552 -9.37 -4.77 -20.22
N GLN A 553 -9.56 -5.46 -21.35
CA GLN A 553 -9.29 -4.91 -22.69
C GLN A 553 -10.31 -3.87 -23.15
N GLY A 554 -11.61 -4.02 -22.81
CA GLY A 554 -12.67 -3.11 -23.27
C GLY A 554 -12.95 -1.94 -22.32
N ASN A 555 -13.41 -0.81 -22.86
CA ASN A 555 -14.04 0.26 -22.08
C ASN A 555 -15.42 -0.18 -21.58
N LYS A 556 -15.97 0.54 -20.62
CA LYS A 556 -17.31 0.31 -20.09
C LYS A 556 -18.29 1.26 -20.78
N VAL A 557 -19.39 0.72 -21.24
CA VAL A 557 -20.47 1.48 -21.83
C VAL A 557 -21.79 1.14 -21.12
N PRO A 558 -22.58 2.12 -20.70
CA PRO A 558 -23.92 1.90 -20.13
C PRO A 558 -24.82 1.13 -21.10
N VAL A 559 -25.75 0.34 -20.58
CA VAL A 559 -26.70 -0.43 -21.36
C VAL A 559 -28.13 -0.05 -20.99
N ILE A 560 -28.94 0.28 -22.02
CA ILE A 560 -30.40 0.35 -21.93
C ILE A 560 -30.98 -0.97 -22.43
N MET A 561 -31.87 -1.55 -21.65
CA MET A 561 -32.67 -2.70 -22.08
C MET A 561 -33.91 -2.21 -22.80
N MET A 562 -34.00 -2.50 -24.12
CA MET A 562 -35.23 -2.25 -24.86
C MET A 562 -36.26 -3.31 -24.40
N ASN A 563 -37.26 -2.88 -23.64
CA ASN A 563 -38.44 -3.69 -23.43
C ASN A 563 -39.12 -3.93 -24.81
N GLN A 564 -39.37 -5.18 -25.16
CA GLN A 564 -40.32 -5.45 -26.21
C GLN A 564 -41.62 -4.75 -25.80
N SER A 565 -42.01 -3.66 -26.50
CA SER A 565 -43.37 -3.17 -26.45
C SER A 565 -44.24 -4.38 -26.74
N THR A 566 -45.04 -4.79 -25.76
CA THR A 566 -46.18 -5.67 -25.95
C THR A 566 -47.06 -4.98 -26.97
N ASN A 567 -46.88 -5.34 -28.25
CA ASN A 567 -47.91 -5.10 -29.24
C ASN A 567 -49.07 -6.00 -28.88
N GLU A 568 -50.03 -5.47 -28.11
CA GLU A 568 -51.42 -5.93 -28.16
C GLU A 568 -52.12 -5.43 -29.44
#